data_b285f2a137649bc89bcf63ceebb464b7
#
_entry.id   b285f2a137649bc89bcf63ceebb464b7
#
_cell.length_a   1.000
_cell.length_b   1.000
_cell.length_c   1.000
_cell.angle_alpha   90.00
_cell.angle_beta   90.00
_cell.angle_gamma   90.00
#
_symmetry.space_group_name_H-M   'P 1'
#
loop_
_entity.id
_entity.type
_entity.pdbx_description
1 polymer ?
#
loop_
_entity_poly.entity_id
_entity_poly.type
_entity_poly.pdbx_seq_one_letter_code
_entity_poly.pdbx_strand_id
1 'polypeptide(L)'
;KNDDSLFLLSTISKVILNKGIFFILDGRFSNLYAFNSGGKYIRKYGAIGLGINEYKKINDFDIDTIKNQIIILSEDNAALYYYDLYTSKFVKKLNLKIYGNQFCQTEKNEILLYRNFNTGDKGDGYNLVLLDSTGNLKSKAFPYNAKLSNIGWKSTGFLKKTGKRILFAGAYNDTVYCFINNSFNIKNIINIGSKNIKANLLTLNNVYNKKFLLDSSTSLLGNSFFANERFVVFNYQSKLKIKSAIYNTNLKEISNLTESDNKNPLMYVFFTPMMLDNHSNLYLKFSKSDIQNIAKKYPIAYTQLLIEQPQ
;
A
#
# COMPACT_ATOMS: atom_id res chain seq x y z
N LYS A 1 -13.27 33.55 -11.92
CA LYS A 1 -11.80 33.35 -12.00
C LYS A 1 -11.57 31.87 -12.01
N ASN A 2 -11.28 31.32 -13.19
CA ASN A 2 -10.84 29.93 -13.33
C ASN A 2 -9.45 29.85 -12.75
N ASP A 3 -9.32 29.30 -11.55
CA ASP A 3 -8.04 28.97 -10.94
C ASP A 3 -7.65 27.57 -11.44
N ASP A 4 -7.24 27.52 -12.71
CA ASP A 4 -6.60 26.33 -13.31
C ASP A 4 -5.15 26.22 -12.79
N SER A 5 -4.97 26.37 -11.48
CA SER A 5 -3.68 26.10 -10.86
C SER A 5 -3.36 24.63 -11.07
N LEU A 6 -2.30 24.38 -11.85
CA LEU A 6 -1.79 23.05 -12.13
C LEU A 6 -1.45 22.39 -10.79
N PHE A 7 -2.26 21.42 -10.39
CA PHE A 7 -2.06 20.75 -9.10
C PHE A 7 -0.95 19.72 -9.27
N LEU A 8 0.22 19.99 -8.71
CA LEU A 8 1.37 19.12 -8.80
C LEU A 8 1.44 18.17 -7.62
N LEU A 9 1.19 16.88 -7.86
CA LEU A 9 1.49 15.81 -6.93
C LEU A 9 2.97 15.40 -7.10
N SER A 10 3.69 15.33 -5.99
CA SER A 10 5.10 14.93 -6.02
C SER A 10 5.27 13.42 -6.04
N THR A 11 4.72 12.73 -5.04
CA THR A 11 4.87 11.29 -4.87
C THR A 11 3.56 10.67 -4.42
N ILE A 12 2.87 10.00 -5.33
CA ILE A 12 1.66 9.27 -4.99
C ILE A 12 2.06 8.00 -4.22
N SER A 13 1.70 7.93 -2.96
CA SER A 13 2.00 6.81 -2.07
C SER A 13 0.84 5.86 -1.87
N LYS A 14 -0.40 6.37 -1.84
CA LYS A 14 -1.61 5.57 -1.73
C LYS A 14 -2.76 6.25 -2.42
N VAL A 15 -3.61 5.46 -3.08
CA VAL A 15 -4.85 5.90 -3.70
C VAL A 15 -6.00 5.05 -3.19
N ILE A 16 -7.11 5.67 -2.86
CA ILE A 16 -8.40 5.00 -2.59
C ILE A 16 -9.44 5.64 -3.47
N LEU A 17 -10.19 4.83 -4.22
CA LEU A 17 -11.37 5.25 -4.96
C LEU A 17 -12.61 4.94 -4.12
N ASN A 18 -13.44 5.96 -3.88
CA ASN A 18 -14.72 5.79 -3.21
C ASN A 18 -15.78 6.68 -3.88
N LYS A 19 -16.84 6.06 -4.38
CA LYS A 19 -17.97 6.74 -5.07
C LYS A 19 -17.53 7.74 -6.14
N GLY A 20 -16.57 7.36 -7.00
CA GLY A 20 -16.07 8.21 -8.09
C GLY A 20 -15.12 9.33 -7.65
N ILE A 21 -14.71 9.37 -6.38
CA ILE A 21 -13.74 10.32 -5.85
C ILE A 21 -12.44 9.60 -5.56
N PHE A 22 -11.34 10.10 -6.11
CA PHE A 22 -9.99 9.62 -5.83
C PHE A 22 -9.43 10.37 -4.61
N PHE A 23 -9.06 9.63 -3.58
CA PHE A 23 -8.33 10.12 -2.42
C PHE A 23 -6.87 9.74 -2.61
N ILE A 24 -6.01 10.75 -2.68
CA ILE A 24 -4.60 10.58 -3.06
C ILE A 24 -3.69 11.11 -1.97
N LEU A 25 -2.84 10.23 -1.43
CA LEU A 25 -1.78 10.61 -0.50
C LEU A 25 -0.52 10.99 -1.28
N ASP A 26 -0.13 12.25 -1.20
CA ASP A 26 1.21 12.69 -1.59
C ASP A 26 2.19 12.42 -0.42
N GLY A 27 2.95 11.34 -0.55
CA GLY A 27 3.83 10.90 0.52
C GLY A 27 5.03 11.81 0.76
N ARG A 28 5.46 12.58 -0.24
CA ARG A 28 6.58 13.51 -0.08
C ARG A 28 6.19 14.73 0.76
N PHE A 29 5.05 15.31 0.47
CA PHE A 29 4.56 16.49 1.15
C PHE A 29 3.56 16.17 2.27
N SER A 30 3.29 14.88 2.52
CA SER A 30 2.33 14.45 3.55
C SER A 30 0.98 15.15 3.46
N ASN A 31 0.44 15.25 2.26
CA ASN A 31 -0.85 15.85 1.99
C ASN A 31 -1.83 14.79 1.47
N LEU A 32 -3.04 14.82 1.98
CA LEU A 32 -4.14 13.98 1.51
C LEU A 32 -5.15 14.85 0.77
N TYR A 33 -5.38 14.52 -0.50
CA TYR A 33 -6.24 15.26 -1.40
C TYR A 33 -7.37 14.41 -1.94
N ALA A 34 -8.50 15.05 -2.27
CA ALA A 34 -9.59 14.44 -3.02
C ALA A 34 -9.71 15.10 -4.40
N PHE A 35 -9.94 14.25 -5.42
CA PHE A 35 -10.19 14.64 -6.81
C PHE A 35 -11.42 13.90 -7.33
N ASN A 36 -12.18 14.51 -8.21
CA ASN A 36 -13.24 13.80 -8.93
C ASN A 36 -12.68 12.87 -10.02
N SER A 37 -13.56 12.11 -10.68
CA SER A 37 -13.17 11.19 -11.76
C SER A 37 -12.51 11.87 -12.97
N GLY A 38 -12.79 13.16 -13.20
CA GLY A 38 -12.14 13.97 -14.23
C GLY A 38 -10.81 14.60 -13.81
N GLY A 39 -10.30 14.27 -12.61
CA GLY A 39 -9.01 14.80 -12.11
C GLY A 39 -9.08 16.20 -11.53
N LYS A 40 -10.28 16.80 -11.40
CA LYS A 40 -10.44 18.12 -10.79
C LYS A 40 -10.31 18.03 -9.27
N TYR A 41 -9.46 18.89 -8.68
CA TYR A 41 -9.29 19.02 -7.24
C TYR A 41 -10.62 19.36 -6.55
N ILE A 42 -10.90 18.69 -5.43
CA ILE A 42 -12.08 18.94 -4.61
C ILE A 42 -11.67 19.58 -3.29
N ARG A 43 -10.77 18.92 -2.54
CA ARG A 43 -10.36 19.37 -1.20
C ARG A 43 -9.09 18.67 -0.67
N LYS A 44 -8.57 19.21 0.41
CA LYS A 44 -7.48 18.66 1.22
C LYS A 44 -7.99 18.29 2.61
N TYR A 45 -7.38 17.27 3.23
CA TYR A 45 -7.70 16.83 4.58
C TYR A 45 -6.55 17.12 5.53
N GLY A 46 -6.85 17.87 6.59
CA GLY A 46 -5.92 18.25 7.64
C GLY A 46 -4.77 19.16 7.18
N ALA A 47 -3.84 19.42 8.09
CA ALA A 47 -2.65 20.22 7.86
C ALA A 47 -1.45 19.67 8.63
N ILE A 48 -0.26 19.97 8.13
CA ILE A 48 0.99 19.69 8.83
C ILE A 48 1.24 20.78 9.86
N GLY A 49 1.53 20.39 11.10
CA GLY A 49 1.82 21.31 12.17
C GLY A 49 1.81 20.65 13.55
N LEU A 50 1.68 21.48 14.59
CA LEU A 50 1.70 21.06 16.01
C LEU A 50 0.36 21.31 16.71
N GLY A 51 -0.64 21.85 16.01
CA GLY A 51 -1.98 22.07 16.55
C GLY A 51 -2.73 20.76 16.84
N ILE A 52 -3.85 20.86 17.57
CA ILE A 52 -4.64 19.71 18.00
C ILE A 52 -5.21 18.89 16.83
N ASN A 53 -5.48 19.55 15.72
CA ASN A 53 -6.00 18.97 14.47
C ASN A 53 -4.94 18.86 13.38
N GLU A 54 -3.66 19.01 13.72
CA GLU A 54 -2.54 18.95 12.82
C GLU A 54 -1.69 17.71 13.09
N TYR A 55 -1.05 17.20 12.06
CA TYR A 55 -0.15 16.04 12.12
C TYR A 55 1.24 16.42 11.58
N LYS A 56 2.27 15.71 12.02
CA LYS A 56 3.62 15.92 11.52
C LYS A 56 3.82 15.30 10.14
N LYS A 57 3.31 14.07 9.97
CA LYS A 57 3.46 13.30 8.75
C LYS A 57 2.31 12.30 8.62
N ILE A 58 1.87 12.07 7.39
CA ILE A 58 0.93 10.98 7.08
C ILE A 58 1.72 9.74 6.69
N ASN A 59 1.49 8.65 7.40
CA ASN A 59 2.03 7.34 7.04
C ASN A 59 1.02 6.50 6.27
N ASP A 60 -0.25 6.60 6.64
CA ASP A 60 -1.34 5.88 6.01
C ASP A 60 -2.67 6.61 6.18
N PHE A 61 -3.66 6.26 5.37
CA PHE A 61 -5.03 6.74 5.55
C PHE A 61 -6.04 5.67 5.13
N ASP A 62 -7.24 5.77 5.64
CA ASP A 62 -8.37 4.91 5.25
C ASP A 62 -9.68 5.71 5.26
N ILE A 63 -10.74 5.12 4.71
CA ILE A 63 -12.08 5.72 4.65
C ILE A 63 -13.06 4.84 5.43
N ASP A 64 -13.64 5.40 6.48
CA ASP A 64 -14.81 4.83 7.14
C ASP A 64 -16.07 5.28 6.38
N THR A 65 -16.55 4.40 5.49
CA THR A 65 -17.74 4.68 4.67
C THR A 65 -19.04 4.64 5.45
N ILE A 66 -19.06 4.04 6.63
CA ILE A 66 -20.24 3.97 7.51
C ILE A 66 -20.39 5.30 8.25
N LYS A 67 -19.30 5.83 8.81
CA LYS A 67 -19.30 7.11 9.53
C LYS A 67 -19.03 8.31 8.62
N ASN A 68 -18.77 8.09 7.35
CA ASN A 68 -18.37 9.13 6.39
C ASN A 68 -17.16 9.94 6.91
N GLN A 69 -16.09 9.23 7.27
CA GLN A 69 -14.87 9.83 7.80
C GLN A 69 -13.63 9.41 7.02
N ILE A 70 -12.71 10.34 6.86
CA ILE A 70 -11.31 10.07 6.52
C ILE A 70 -10.56 9.86 7.82
N ILE A 71 -9.73 8.82 7.86
CA ILE A 71 -8.88 8.50 9.01
C ILE A 71 -7.44 8.56 8.54
N ILE A 72 -6.63 9.40 9.18
CA ILE A 72 -5.22 9.58 8.88
C ILE A 72 -4.38 9.02 10.02
N LEU A 73 -3.45 8.13 9.70
CA LEU A 73 -2.43 7.65 10.63
C LEU A 73 -1.20 8.54 10.53
N SER A 74 -0.80 9.11 11.66
CA SER A 74 0.49 9.79 11.82
C SER A 74 1.36 8.99 12.80
N GLU A 75 2.41 8.35 12.29
CA GLU A 75 3.34 7.57 13.09
C GLU A 75 4.08 8.44 14.10
N ASP A 76 4.60 9.59 13.66
CA ASP A 76 5.37 10.50 14.52
C ASP A 76 4.56 10.99 15.73
N ASN A 77 3.23 11.02 15.61
CA ASN A 77 2.33 11.38 16.70
C ASN A 77 1.75 10.15 17.42
N ALA A 78 2.00 8.93 16.91
CA ALA A 78 1.33 7.70 17.33
C ALA A 78 -0.18 7.92 17.49
N ALA A 79 -0.83 8.43 16.45
CA ALA A 79 -2.22 8.87 16.53
C ALA A 79 -2.99 8.68 15.23
N LEU A 80 -4.30 8.52 15.35
CA LEU A 80 -5.27 8.62 14.26
C LEU A 80 -6.01 9.96 14.35
N TYR A 81 -6.10 10.63 13.22
CA TYR A 81 -6.85 11.87 13.05
C TYR A 81 -8.06 11.60 12.17
N TYR A 82 -9.23 12.00 12.64
CA TYR A 82 -10.51 11.78 11.96
C TYR A 82 -11.03 13.09 11.40
N TYR A 83 -11.40 13.09 10.13
CA TYR A 83 -11.98 14.23 9.43
C TYR A 83 -13.29 13.82 8.76
N ASP A 84 -14.25 14.71 8.70
CA ASP A 84 -15.47 14.48 7.94
C ASP A 84 -15.14 14.34 6.43
N LEU A 85 -15.70 13.32 5.80
CA LEU A 85 -15.41 12.94 4.41
C LEU A 85 -15.81 14.03 3.41
N TYR A 86 -16.88 14.75 3.69
CA TYR A 86 -17.46 15.70 2.75
C TYR A 86 -17.04 17.15 3.00
N THR A 87 -16.74 17.51 4.23
CA THR A 87 -16.41 18.89 4.62
C THR A 87 -14.95 19.10 4.95
N SER A 88 -14.19 18.00 5.12
CA SER A 88 -12.81 17.97 5.63
C SER A 88 -12.62 18.61 7.03
N LYS A 89 -13.70 18.85 7.76
CA LYS A 89 -13.61 19.36 9.13
C LYS A 89 -13.04 18.30 10.06
N PHE A 90 -12.17 18.73 10.96
CA PHE A 90 -11.62 17.87 12.01
C PHE A 90 -12.75 17.38 12.95
N VAL A 91 -12.75 16.09 13.23
CA VAL A 91 -13.74 15.44 14.11
C VAL A 91 -13.12 15.11 15.47
N LYS A 92 -12.01 14.36 15.45
CA LYS A 92 -11.32 13.95 16.67
C LYS A 92 -9.91 13.44 16.39
N LYS A 93 -9.11 13.35 17.44
CA LYS A 93 -7.82 12.67 17.50
C LYS A 93 -7.90 11.48 18.46
N LEU A 94 -7.31 10.35 18.09
CA LEU A 94 -7.15 9.17 18.93
C LEU A 94 -5.66 8.87 19.09
N ASN A 95 -5.16 8.97 20.30
CA ASN A 95 -3.77 8.62 20.62
C ASN A 95 -3.65 7.11 20.78
N LEU A 96 -2.73 6.49 20.01
CA LEU A 96 -2.55 5.04 19.99
C LEU A 96 -1.53 4.55 21.02
N LYS A 97 -0.61 5.41 21.42
CA LYS A 97 0.55 5.08 22.29
C LYS A 97 1.46 3.97 21.73
N ILE A 98 1.27 3.61 20.48
CA ILE A 98 2.01 2.57 19.75
C ILE A 98 2.26 3.09 18.34
N TYR A 99 3.51 2.99 17.88
CA TYR A 99 3.91 3.40 16.54
C TYR A 99 3.49 2.37 15.49
N GLY A 100 3.00 2.86 14.38
CA GLY A 100 2.59 2.02 13.25
C GLY A 100 2.72 2.70 11.92
N ASN A 101 2.92 1.91 10.89
CA ASN A 101 3.14 2.39 9.53
C ASN A 101 1.88 2.30 8.66
N GLN A 102 1.06 1.26 8.88
CA GLN A 102 -0.22 1.07 8.20
C GLN A 102 -1.28 0.60 9.19
N PHE A 103 -2.54 0.84 8.88
CA PHE A 103 -3.64 0.38 9.71
C PHE A 103 -4.86 -0.03 8.89
N CYS A 104 -5.71 -0.84 9.53
CA CYS A 104 -7.08 -1.10 9.08
C CYS A 104 -8.03 -1.11 10.27
N GLN A 105 -9.22 -0.58 10.10
CA GLN A 105 -10.30 -0.77 11.09
C GLN A 105 -11.00 -2.11 10.85
N THR A 106 -11.19 -2.88 11.94
CA THR A 106 -12.02 -4.09 11.93
C THR A 106 -13.51 -3.73 11.97
N GLU A 107 -14.38 -4.70 11.74
CA GLU A 107 -15.84 -4.50 11.86
C GLU A 107 -16.28 -4.14 13.29
N LYS A 108 -15.47 -4.50 14.29
CA LYS A 108 -15.72 -4.17 15.71
C LYS A 108 -15.17 -2.80 16.12
N ASN A 109 -14.78 -1.95 15.15
CA ASN A 109 -14.09 -0.68 15.39
C ASN A 109 -12.74 -0.80 16.13
N GLU A 110 -12.15 -1.98 16.14
CA GLU A 110 -10.79 -2.18 16.61
C GLU A 110 -9.79 -1.76 15.53
N ILE A 111 -8.57 -1.46 15.91
CA ILE A 111 -7.53 -0.99 15.00
C ILE A 111 -6.46 -2.06 14.88
N LEU A 112 -6.34 -2.66 13.72
CA LEU A 112 -5.22 -3.52 13.38
C LEU A 112 -4.11 -2.63 12.81
N LEU A 113 -2.95 -2.60 13.48
CA LEU A 113 -1.84 -1.72 13.18
C LEU A 113 -0.61 -2.54 12.76
N TYR A 114 -0.09 -2.29 11.56
CA TYR A 114 1.17 -2.83 11.10
C TYR A 114 2.32 -1.91 11.49
N ARG A 115 3.32 -2.44 12.17
CA ARG A 115 4.38 -1.67 12.80
C ARG A 115 5.65 -1.54 11.96
N ASN A 116 5.82 -2.38 10.96
CA ASN A 116 7.00 -2.35 10.07
C ASN A 116 8.33 -2.34 10.85
N PHE A 117 8.47 -3.25 11.81
CA PHE A 117 9.64 -3.41 12.69
C PHE A 117 9.92 -2.21 13.63
N ASN A 118 8.95 -1.34 13.88
CA ASN A 118 9.10 -0.26 14.84
C ASN A 118 9.30 -0.78 16.27
N THR A 119 10.17 -0.09 17.00
CA THR A 119 10.54 -0.38 18.39
C THR A 119 10.33 0.83 19.29
N GLY A 120 10.45 0.66 20.60
CA GLY A 120 10.38 1.74 21.59
C GLY A 120 9.02 1.95 22.22
N ASP A 121 8.10 0.98 22.09
CA ASP A 121 6.77 1.05 22.71
C ASP A 121 6.27 -0.33 23.18
N LYS A 122 5.02 -0.39 23.69
CA LYS A 122 4.40 -1.65 24.20
C LYS A 122 4.19 -2.73 23.12
N GLY A 123 4.31 -2.40 21.84
CA GLY A 123 4.20 -3.33 20.72
C GLY A 123 5.50 -4.05 20.37
N ASP A 124 6.60 -3.75 21.03
CA ASP A 124 7.93 -4.26 20.69
C ASP A 124 7.99 -5.77 20.49
N GLY A 125 8.79 -6.16 19.51
CA GLY A 125 8.99 -7.55 19.10
C GLY A 125 7.89 -8.12 18.21
N TYR A 126 6.86 -7.33 17.83
CA TYR A 126 5.75 -7.79 17.00
C TYR A 126 5.43 -6.82 15.86
N ASN A 127 5.17 -7.34 14.69
CA ASN A 127 4.84 -6.54 13.51
C ASN A 127 3.37 -6.16 13.40
N LEU A 128 2.47 -6.92 14.00
CA LEU A 128 1.06 -6.57 14.07
C LEU A 128 0.60 -6.45 15.51
N VAL A 129 -0.20 -5.44 15.78
CA VAL A 129 -0.90 -5.26 17.04
C VAL A 129 -2.37 -4.96 16.78
N LEU A 130 -3.24 -5.52 17.61
CA LEU A 130 -4.66 -5.19 17.65
C LEU A 130 -4.89 -4.26 18.82
N LEU A 131 -5.47 -3.10 18.54
CA LEU A 131 -5.88 -2.12 19.55
C LEU A 131 -7.40 -2.08 19.64
N ASP A 132 -7.94 -1.74 20.80
CA ASP A 132 -9.36 -1.46 20.95
C ASP A 132 -9.73 -0.10 20.31
N SER A 133 -11.00 0.25 20.32
CA SER A 133 -11.52 1.51 19.78
C SER A 133 -11.03 2.77 20.51
N THR A 134 -10.40 2.61 21.66
CA THR A 134 -9.80 3.68 22.49
C THR A 134 -8.29 3.75 22.36
N GLY A 135 -7.68 2.86 21.53
CA GLY A 135 -6.25 2.81 21.25
C GLY A 135 -5.42 2.00 22.24
N ASN A 136 -6.05 1.23 23.13
CA ASN A 136 -5.33 0.36 24.05
C ASN A 136 -5.00 -0.99 23.40
N LEU A 137 -3.83 -1.52 23.76
CA LEU A 137 -3.34 -2.79 23.22
C LEU A 137 -4.18 -3.97 23.71
N LYS A 138 -4.72 -4.77 22.78
CA LYS A 138 -5.45 -6.01 23.03
C LYS A 138 -4.62 -7.26 22.79
N SER A 139 -3.97 -7.33 21.64
CA SER A 139 -3.18 -8.51 21.28
C SER A 139 -2.04 -8.16 20.32
N LYS A 140 -1.08 -9.06 20.21
CA LYS A 140 0.10 -8.97 19.37
C LYS A 140 0.21 -10.20 18.47
N ALA A 141 0.71 -10.03 17.24
CA ALA A 141 0.93 -11.11 16.28
C ALA A 141 2.18 -10.84 15.43
N PHE A 142 2.68 -11.88 14.79
CA PHE A 142 3.85 -11.85 13.92
C PHE A 142 5.10 -11.31 14.61
N PRO A 143 5.68 -12.11 15.53
CA PRO A 143 6.91 -11.75 16.22
C PRO A 143 8.05 -11.59 15.21
N TYR A 144 8.95 -10.67 15.48
CA TYR A 144 10.16 -10.45 14.68
C TYR A 144 11.39 -10.37 15.56
N ASN A 145 12.55 -10.68 14.96
CA ASN A 145 13.81 -10.51 15.63
C ASN A 145 14.16 -9.01 15.70
N ALA A 146 14.38 -8.48 16.90
CA ALA A 146 14.70 -7.07 17.13
C ALA A 146 15.97 -6.62 16.36
N LYS A 147 16.91 -7.52 16.06
CA LYS A 147 18.06 -7.23 15.20
C LYS A 147 17.67 -6.82 13.77
N LEU A 148 16.45 -7.17 13.31
CA LEU A 148 15.93 -6.76 12.02
C LEU A 148 15.38 -5.31 12.02
N SER A 149 15.12 -4.71 13.16
CA SER A 149 14.62 -3.33 13.26
C SER A 149 15.64 -2.29 12.77
N ASN A 150 16.93 -2.57 12.92
CA ASN A 150 18.02 -1.69 12.51
C ASN A 150 18.45 -1.89 11.05
N ILE A 151 17.88 -2.89 10.40
CA ILE A 151 18.08 -3.09 8.97
C ILE A 151 17.20 -2.08 8.27
N GLY A 152 17.73 -1.09 7.60
CA GLY A 152 17.02 -0.01 6.88
C GLY A 152 16.06 -0.49 5.77
N TRP A 153 15.49 -1.66 5.92
CA TRP A 153 14.57 -2.36 5.07
C TRP A 153 13.15 -1.96 5.38
N LYS A 154 12.87 -0.74 5.12
CA LYS A 154 11.49 -0.29 5.12
C LYS A 154 10.76 -0.76 3.85
N SER A 155 10.90 -2.03 3.54
CA SER A 155 9.96 -2.67 2.67
C SER A 155 8.64 -2.73 3.42
N THR A 156 7.71 -1.93 3.01
CA THR A 156 6.39 -1.88 3.62
C THR A 156 5.73 -3.24 3.39
N GLY A 157 5.48 -3.96 4.47
CA GLY A 157 4.51 -5.03 4.44
C GLY A 157 3.16 -4.48 3.98
N PHE A 158 2.27 -5.36 3.73
CA PHE A 158 0.97 -5.04 3.17
C PHE A 158 -0.12 -5.34 4.19
N LEU A 159 -0.93 -4.33 4.48
CA LEU A 159 -2.14 -4.45 5.29
C LEU A 159 -3.29 -3.80 4.54
N LYS A 160 -4.30 -4.57 4.12
CA LYS A 160 -5.41 -4.06 3.33
C LYS A 160 -6.75 -4.69 3.69
N LYS A 161 -7.74 -3.83 3.88
CA LYS A 161 -9.13 -4.25 4.02
C LYS A 161 -9.73 -4.53 2.64
N THR A 162 -10.39 -5.68 2.50
CA THR A 162 -11.10 -6.12 1.30
C THR A 162 -12.44 -6.69 1.74
N GLY A 163 -13.50 -5.91 1.59
CA GLY A 163 -14.80 -6.23 2.18
C GLY A 163 -14.70 -6.38 3.70
N LYS A 164 -15.15 -7.52 4.22
CA LYS A 164 -15.08 -7.85 5.66
C LYS A 164 -13.74 -8.46 6.11
N ARG A 165 -12.81 -8.66 5.19
CA ARG A 165 -11.52 -9.31 5.44
C ARG A 165 -10.41 -8.29 5.48
N ILE A 166 -9.40 -8.52 6.33
CA ILE A 166 -8.16 -7.78 6.29
C ILE A 166 -7.07 -8.76 5.87
N LEU A 167 -6.39 -8.44 4.77
CA LEU A 167 -5.27 -9.20 4.27
C LEU A 167 -3.97 -8.60 4.79
N PHE A 168 -3.06 -9.46 5.18
CA PHE A 168 -1.72 -9.10 5.62
C PHE A 168 -0.66 -9.95 4.91
N ALA A 169 0.37 -9.30 4.41
CA ALA A 169 1.61 -9.95 4.00
C ALA A 169 2.78 -9.17 4.61
N GLY A 170 3.59 -9.83 5.40
CA GLY A 170 4.82 -9.23 5.93
C GLY A 170 5.83 -8.95 4.81
N ALA A 171 6.70 -8.00 5.03
CA ALA A 171 7.83 -7.78 4.14
C ALA A 171 8.66 -9.06 4.01
N TYR A 172 9.04 -9.42 2.78
CA TYR A 172 9.86 -10.61 2.48
C TYR A 172 9.21 -11.95 2.85
N ASN A 173 7.90 -11.98 3.02
CA ASN A 173 7.14 -13.20 3.25
C ASN A 173 6.42 -13.62 1.96
N ASP A 174 6.29 -14.91 1.74
CA ASP A 174 5.55 -15.52 0.64
C ASP A 174 4.10 -15.83 1.01
N THR A 175 3.74 -15.62 2.27
CA THR A 175 2.45 -16.01 2.81
C THR A 175 1.55 -14.80 3.01
N VAL A 176 0.34 -14.87 2.47
CA VAL A 176 -0.73 -13.92 2.71
C VAL A 176 -1.67 -14.48 3.77
N TYR A 177 -1.80 -13.74 4.83
CA TYR A 177 -2.71 -14.05 5.93
C TYR A 177 -4.02 -13.29 5.78
N CYS A 178 -5.11 -13.88 6.26
CA CYS A 178 -6.41 -13.25 6.34
C CYS A 178 -6.84 -13.13 7.79
N PHE A 179 -7.11 -11.91 8.23
CA PHE A 179 -7.66 -11.64 9.55
C PHE A 179 -9.19 -11.70 9.49
N ILE A 180 -9.76 -12.64 10.20
CA ILE A 180 -11.21 -12.87 10.33
C ILE A 180 -11.48 -13.25 11.78
N ASN A 181 -12.53 -12.69 12.38
CA ASN A 181 -12.99 -13.04 13.74
C ASN A 181 -11.85 -12.97 14.79
N ASN A 182 -11.02 -11.94 14.71
CA ASN A 182 -9.87 -11.71 15.60
C ASN A 182 -8.75 -12.76 15.51
N SER A 183 -8.71 -13.54 14.47
CA SER A 183 -7.64 -14.50 14.21
C SER A 183 -7.03 -14.33 12.82
N PHE A 184 -5.75 -14.70 12.69
CA PHE A 184 -5.06 -14.77 11.41
C PHE A 184 -5.05 -16.20 10.90
N ASN A 185 -5.60 -16.37 9.70
CA ASN A 185 -5.55 -17.64 8.98
C ASN A 185 -4.72 -17.46 7.72
N ILE A 186 -3.98 -18.49 7.33
CA ILE A 186 -3.28 -18.51 6.05
C ILE A 186 -4.35 -18.54 4.95
N LYS A 187 -4.32 -17.53 4.07
CA LYS A 187 -5.21 -17.48 2.92
C LYS A 187 -4.55 -18.07 1.68
N ASN A 188 -3.36 -17.61 1.37
CA ASN A 188 -2.60 -18.02 0.20
C ASN A 188 -1.11 -18.07 0.54
N ILE A 189 -0.42 -19.03 -0.03
CA ILE A 189 1.04 -19.04 -0.12
C ILE A 189 1.35 -18.69 -1.57
N ILE A 190 2.05 -17.58 -1.78
CA ILE A 190 2.50 -17.17 -3.10
C ILE A 190 3.81 -17.88 -3.38
N ASN A 191 3.72 -19.03 -4.03
CA ASN A 191 4.91 -19.78 -4.40
C ASN A 191 5.50 -19.21 -5.69
N ILE A 192 6.57 -18.43 -5.55
CA ILE A 192 7.40 -17.94 -6.68
C ILE A 192 8.50 -18.94 -7.07
N GLY A 193 8.26 -20.22 -6.85
CA GLY A 193 9.18 -21.34 -7.09
C GLY A 193 10.10 -21.60 -5.91
N SER A 194 11.12 -22.46 -6.10
CA SER A 194 12.15 -22.79 -5.08
C SER A 194 13.01 -21.61 -4.64
N LYS A 195 12.57 -20.39 -4.93
CA LYS A 195 13.35 -19.15 -4.86
C LYS A 195 12.98 -18.24 -3.70
N ASN A 196 12.03 -18.66 -2.85
CA ASN A 196 11.69 -17.88 -1.67
C ASN A 196 12.83 -17.84 -0.68
N ILE A 197 13.21 -16.64 -0.26
CA ILE A 197 14.23 -16.48 0.77
C ILE A 197 13.61 -16.89 2.12
N LYS A 198 14.24 -17.85 2.78
CA LYS A 198 13.86 -18.18 4.15
C LYS A 198 14.14 -17.00 5.07
N ALA A 199 13.22 -16.70 5.97
CA ALA A 199 13.31 -15.55 6.88
C ALA A 199 14.62 -15.52 7.71
N ASN A 200 15.19 -16.68 8.04
CA ASN A 200 16.47 -16.77 8.77
C ASN A 200 17.69 -16.35 7.95
N LEU A 201 17.57 -16.29 6.62
CA LEU A 201 18.63 -15.81 5.72
C LEU A 201 18.58 -14.29 5.53
N LEU A 202 17.54 -13.63 6.02
CA LEU A 202 17.41 -12.19 5.99
C LEU A 202 18.30 -11.57 7.08
N THR A 203 19.57 -11.39 6.79
CA THR A 203 20.55 -10.71 7.64
C THR A 203 21.06 -9.44 6.95
N LEU A 204 21.60 -8.51 7.71
CA LEU A 204 22.22 -7.30 7.16
C LEU A 204 23.23 -7.64 6.06
N ASN A 205 24.13 -8.59 6.34
CA ASN A 205 25.18 -8.98 5.41
C ASN A 205 24.62 -9.56 4.10
N ASN A 206 23.58 -10.39 4.19
CA ASN A 206 23.02 -11.04 3.02
C ASN A 206 22.27 -10.07 2.11
N VAL A 207 21.61 -9.08 2.69
CA VAL A 207 20.76 -8.15 1.93
C VAL A 207 21.55 -7.15 1.12
N TYR A 208 22.66 -6.68 1.67
CA TYR A 208 23.57 -5.81 0.94
C TYR A 208 24.57 -6.60 0.08
N ASN A 209 24.55 -7.94 0.18
CA ASN A 209 25.44 -8.78 -0.61
C ASN A 209 24.86 -8.98 -2.03
N LYS A 210 25.47 -8.30 -3.01
CA LYS A 210 25.06 -8.37 -4.41
C LYS A 210 25.06 -9.81 -4.95
N LYS A 211 25.99 -10.66 -4.52
CA LYS A 211 26.07 -12.07 -4.93
C LYS A 211 24.86 -12.84 -4.42
N PHE A 212 24.48 -12.64 -3.17
CA PHE A 212 23.28 -13.25 -2.59
C PHE A 212 22.00 -12.83 -3.33
N LEU A 213 21.86 -11.53 -3.64
CA LEU A 213 20.70 -10.99 -4.37
C LEU A 213 20.64 -11.41 -5.85
N LEU A 214 21.80 -11.75 -6.42
CA LEU A 214 21.90 -12.23 -7.80
C LEU A 214 21.68 -13.73 -7.92
N ASP A 215 21.78 -14.47 -6.81
CA ASP A 215 21.53 -15.91 -6.82
C ASP A 215 20.14 -16.20 -7.41
N SER A 216 20.11 -17.12 -8.37
CA SER A 216 18.86 -17.52 -9.03
C SER A 216 17.87 -18.20 -8.10
N SER A 217 18.34 -18.67 -6.94
CA SER A 217 17.51 -19.25 -5.89
C SER A 217 16.81 -18.22 -5.00
N THR A 218 17.15 -16.92 -5.12
CA THR A 218 16.61 -15.88 -4.25
C THR A 218 15.50 -15.10 -4.95
N SER A 219 14.36 -15.00 -4.32
CA SER A 219 13.25 -14.11 -4.69
C SER A 219 12.58 -13.57 -3.45
N LEU A 220 12.22 -12.31 -3.50
CA LEU A 220 11.59 -11.57 -2.40
C LEU A 220 10.28 -11.01 -2.87
N LEU A 221 9.23 -11.13 -2.08
CA LEU A 221 8.01 -10.39 -2.35
C LEU A 221 8.29 -8.89 -2.23
N GLY A 222 7.92 -8.12 -3.25
CA GLY A 222 8.15 -6.68 -3.29
C GLY A 222 7.12 -5.90 -2.48
N ASN A 223 7.24 -4.58 -2.53
CA ASN A 223 6.49 -3.64 -1.70
C ASN A 223 5.07 -3.38 -2.22
N SER A 224 4.74 -3.76 -3.45
CA SER A 224 3.44 -3.51 -4.06
C SER A 224 2.61 -4.77 -4.03
N PHE A 225 1.54 -4.72 -3.28
CA PHE A 225 0.59 -5.81 -3.14
C PHE A 225 -0.82 -5.23 -3.13
N PHE A 226 -1.65 -5.65 -4.08
CA PHE A 226 -3.04 -5.24 -4.20
C PHE A 226 -3.91 -6.47 -4.34
N ALA A 227 -5.02 -6.50 -3.66
CA ALA A 227 -5.92 -7.64 -3.70
C ALA A 227 -7.38 -7.19 -3.67
N ASN A 228 -8.20 -7.93 -4.40
CA ASN A 228 -9.63 -7.99 -4.22
C ASN A 228 -10.07 -9.46 -4.06
N GLU A 229 -11.34 -9.76 -4.26
CA GLU A 229 -11.83 -11.14 -4.11
C GLU A 229 -11.32 -12.09 -5.19
N ARG A 230 -11.06 -11.58 -6.40
CA ARG A 230 -10.72 -12.36 -7.60
C ARG A 230 -9.23 -12.38 -7.91
N PHE A 231 -8.51 -11.29 -7.61
CA PHE A 231 -7.14 -11.12 -8.03
C PHE A 231 -6.24 -10.66 -6.89
N VAL A 232 -5.00 -11.10 -6.96
CA VAL A 232 -3.90 -10.56 -6.16
C VAL A 232 -2.82 -10.09 -7.14
N VAL A 233 -2.51 -8.81 -7.11
CA VAL A 233 -1.44 -8.19 -7.90
C VAL A 233 -0.28 -7.89 -6.97
N PHE A 234 0.91 -8.34 -7.31
CA PHE A 234 2.08 -8.16 -6.45
C PHE A 234 3.35 -8.01 -7.27
N ASN A 235 4.31 -7.30 -6.67
CA ASN A 235 5.65 -7.21 -7.19
C ASN A 235 6.56 -8.14 -6.40
N TYR A 236 7.52 -8.75 -7.09
CA TYR A 236 8.56 -9.53 -6.45
C TYR A 236 9.92 -9.20 -7.07
N GLN A 237 10.98 -9.34 -6.28
CA GLN A 237 12.34 -9.13 -6.74
C GLN A 237 13.00 -10.47 -7.02
N SER A 238 13.58 -10.60 -8.19
CA SER A 238 14.39 -11.76 -8.58
C SER A 238 15.59 -11.29 -9.39
N LYS A 239 16.79 -11.73 -9.00
CA LYS A 239 18.06 -11.34 -9.67
C LYS A 239 18.23 -9.83 -9.84
N LEU A 240 17.94 -9.05 -8.79
CA LEU A 240 17.95 -7.58 -8.80
C LEU A 240 16.92 -6.91 -9.73
N LYS A 241 16.04 -7.67 -10.37
CA LYS A 241 14.95 -7.13 -11.19
C LYS A 241 13.64 -7.20 -10.42
N ILE A 242 12.87 -6.11 -10.48
CA ILE A 242 11.50 -6.11 -10.00
C ILE A 242 10.63 -6.68 -11.10
N LYS A 243 9.82 -7.65 -10.74
CA LYS A 243 8.84 -8.30 -11.60
C LYS A 243 7.46 -8.13 -10.98
N SER A 244 6.43 -8.10 -11.82
CA SER A 244 5.04 -8.03 -11.40
C SER A 244 4.28 -9.25 -11.86
N ALA A 245 3.35 -9.70 -11.02
CA ALA A 245 2.47 -10.83 -11.33
C ALA A 245 1.04 -10.58 -10.86
N ILE A 246 0.10 -11.22 -11.54
CA ILE A 246 -1.29 -11.32 -11.14
C ILE A 246 -1.60 -12.78 -10.79
N TYR A 247 -2.13 -13.01 -9.60
CA TYR A 247 -2.68 -14.29 -9.20
C TYR A 247 -4.20 -14.25 -9.27
N ASN A 248 -4.79 -15.12 -10.08
CA ASN A 248 -6.23 -15.33 -10.15
C ASN A 248 -6.64 -16.32 -9.04
N THR A 249 -7.40 -15.86 -8.07
CA THR A 249 -7.78 -16.67 -6.90
C THR A 249 -8.77 -17.78 -7.26
N ASN A 250 -9.56 -17.62 -8.31
CA ASN A 250 -10.55 -18.62 -8.77
C ASN A 250 -9.89 -19.74 -9.58
N LEU A 251 -9.01 -19.36 -10.51
CA LEU A 251 -8.30 -20.30 -11.37
C LEU A 251 -7.07 -20.90 -10.70
N LYS A 252 -6.60 -20.27 -9.61
CA LYS A 252 -5.33 -20.62 -8.92
C LYS A 252 -4.09 -20.51 -9.83
N GLU A 253 -4.13 -19.58 -10.77
CA GLU A 253 -3.09 -19.37 -11.78
C GLU A 253 -2.34 -18.05 -11.55
N ILE A 254 -1.03 -18.06 -11.83
CA ILE A 254 -0.19 -16.87 -11.80
C ILE A 254 0.18 -16.51 -13.24
N SER A 255 -0.07 -15.25 -13.61
CA SER A 255 0.39 -14.64 -14.84
C SER A 255 1.47 -13.61 -14.55
N ASN A 256 2.65 -13.76 -15.17
CA ASN A 256 3.71 -12.76 -15.08
C ASN A 256 3.40 -11.58 -16.02
N LEU A 257 3.43 -10.37 -15.49
CA LEU A 257 3.13 -9.16 -16.24
C LEU A 257 4.37 -8.51 -16.87
N THR A 258 5.55 -8.84 -16.39
CA THR A 258 6.81 -8.23 -16.84
C THR A 258 7.60 -9.08 -17.81
N GLU A 259 7.23 -10.33 -17.99
CA GLU A 259 7.75 -11.19 -19.06
C GLU A 259 6.69 -11.23 -20.15
N SER A 260 6.78 -10.27 -21.04
CA SER A 260 5.74 -10.07 -22.01
C SER A 260 5.74 -11.11 -23.12
N ASP A 261 4.61 -11.50 -23.50
CA ASP A 261 4.30 -11.74 -24.91
C ASP A 261 4.38 -10.41 -25.65
N ASN A 262 5.05 -10.36 -26.79
CA ASN A 262 5.18 -9.19 -27.68
C ASN A 262 3.85 -8.56 -28.14
N LYS A 263 2.73 -8.98 -27.58
CA LYS A 263 1.37 -8.62 -27.99
C LYS A 263 0.80 -7.38 -27.32
N ASN A 264 1.34 -6.97 -26.15
CA ASN A 264 0.89 -5.75 -25.49
C ASN A 264 2.06 -4.93 -24.94
N PRO A 265 2.60 -4.01 -25.75
CA PRO A 265 3.76 -3.20 -25.39
C PRO A 265 3.54 -2.28 -24.17
N LEU A 266 2.29 -1.96 -23.81
CA LEU A 266 1.98 -1.14 -22.64
C LEU A 266 2.29 -1.86 -21.33
N MET A 267 2.19 -3.19 -21.30
CA MET A 267 2.54 -4.00 -20.13
C MET A 267 4.05 -4.00 -19.83
N TYR A 268 4.87 -3.59 -20.81
CA TYR A 268 6.33 -3.66 -20.74
C TYR A 268 7.00 -2.56 -19.98
N VAL A 269 6.40 -1.36 -20.00
CA VAL A 269 7.25 -0.20 -19.80
C VAL A 269 7.39 0.15 -18.34
N PHE A 270 6.33 0.12 -17.54
CA PHE A 270 6.40 0.61 -16.15
C PHE A 270 5.20 0.15 -15.35
N PHE A 271 5.05 -1.15 -15.16
CA PHE A 271 3.95 -1.65 -14.34
C PHE A 271 4.14 -1.26 -12.87
N THR A 272 3.64 -0.10 -12.52
CA THR A 272 3.54 0.33 -11.12
C THR A 272 2.06 0.39 -10.74
N PRO A 273 1.49 -0.73 -10.28
CA PRO A 273 0.12 -0.73 -9.81
C PRO A 273 0.01 0.20 -8.60
N MET A 274 -1.04 0.99 -8.59
CA MET A 274 -1.36 1.91 -7.50
C MET A 274 -2.59 1.46 -6.71
N MET A 275 -3.53 0.82 -7.40
CA MET A 275 -4.78 0.38 -6.79
C MET A 275 -5.40 -0.74 -7.64
N LEU A 276 -6.08 -1.66 -6.98
CA LEU A 276 -7.01 -2.61 -7.56
C LEU A 276 -8.36 -2.41 -6.89
N ASP A 277 -9.38 -2.09 -7.67
CA ASP A 277 -10.73 -1.88 -7.12
C ASP A 277 -11.54 -3.19 -7.02
N ASN A 278 -12.73 -3.10 -6.45
CA ASN A 278 -13.61 -4.28 -6.29
C ASN A 278 -14.20 -4.76 -7.62
N HIS A 279 -14.19 -3.92 -8.66
CA HIS A 279 -14.61 -4.28 -10.02
C HIS A 279 -13.49 -4.90 -10.84
N SER A 280 -12.32 -5.11 -10.23
CA SER A 280 -11.10 -5.65 -10.84
C SER A 280 -10.43 -4.72 -11.85
N ASN A 281 -10.71 -3.42 -11.78
CA ASN A 281 -9.94 -2.42 -12.51
C ASN A 281 -8.60 -2.19 -11.81
N LEU A 282 -7.53 -2.29 -12.58
CA LEU A 282 -6.18 -2.02 -12.11
C LEU A 282 -5.77 -0.62 -12.53
N TYR A 283 -5.46 0.22 -11.56
CA TYR A 283 -5.02 1.59 -11.78
C TYR A 283 -3.49 1.63 -11.75
N LEU A 284 -2.90 2.20 -12.78
CA LEU A 284 -1.47 2.32 -12.96
C LEU A 284 -1.04 3.78 -12.80
N LYS A 285 0.20 3.96 -12.36
CA LYS A 285 0.83 5.28 -12.29
C LYS A 285 1.83 5.43 -13.44
N PHE A 286 1.71 6.52 -14.18
CA PHE A 286 2.70 6.94 -15.15
C PHE A 286 3.20 8.35 -14.82
N SER A 287 4.50 8.56 -14.89
CA SER A 287 5.08 9.89 -14.91
C SER A 287 5.00 10.47 -16.33
N LYS A 288 5.16 11.79 -16.45
CA LYS A 288 5.24 12.44 -17.78
C LYS A 288 6.36 11.84 -18.63
N SER A 289 7.49 11.52 -18.04
CA SER A 289 8.61 10.86 -18.74
C SER A 289 8.26 9.44 -19.18
N ASP A 290 7.48 8.69 -18.39
CA ASP A 290 7.01 7.36 -18.78
C ASP A 290 6.11 7.45 -20.02
N ILE A 291 5.16 8.38 -20.03
CA ILE A 291 4.25 8.62 -21.15
C ILE A 291 5.05 9.02 -22.41
N GLN A 292 6.04 9.91 -22.28
CA GLN A 292 6.90 10.31 -23.38
C GLN A 292 7.73 9.13 -23.93
N ASN A 293 8.24 8.26 -23.08
CA ASN A 293 8.97 7.07 -23.47
C ASN A 293 8.05 6.06 -24.18
N ILE A 294 6.80 5.88 -23.70
CA ILE A 294 5.79 5.07 -24.38
C ILE A 294 5.50 5.61 -25.76
N ALA A 295 5.26 6.92 -25.89
CA ALA A 295 4.99 7.57 -27.17
C ALA A 295 6.13 7.36 -28.16
N LYS A 296 7.37 7.48 -27.72
CA LYS A 296 8.56 7.31 -28.56
C LYS A 296 8.78 5.85 -28.99
N LYS A 297 8.61 4.91 -28.06
CA LYS A 297 8.94 3.50 -28.29
C LYS A 297 7.78 2.69 -28.89
N TYR A 298 6.54 3.10 -28.61
CA TYR A 298 5.32 2.42 -28.99
C TYR A 298 4.24 3.39 -29.47
N PRO A 299 4.41 4.06 -30.61
CA PRO A 299 3.52 5.15 -31.06
C PRO A 299 2.07 4.71 -31.27
N ILE A 300 1.84 3.49 -31.75
CA ILE A 300 0.48 2.94 -31.95
C ILE A 300 -0.24 2.75 -30.59
N ALA A 301 0.45 2.17 -29.63
CA ALA A 301 -0.11 1.96 -28.28
C ALA A 301 -0.37 3.29 -27.56
N TYR A 302 0.46 4.31 -27.78
CA TYR A 302 0.25 5.66 -27.27
C TYR A 302 -1.02 6.30 -27.86
N THR A 303 -1.25 6.14 -29.16
CA THR A 303 -2.47 6.65 -29.81
C THR A 303 -3.73 5.97 -29.25
N GLN A 304 -3.69 4.68 -28.98
CA GLN A 304 -4.80 3.96 -28.35
C GLN A 304 -5.09 4.48 -26.93
N LEU A 305 -4.05 4.74 -26.14
CA LEU A 305 -4.19 5.35 -24.81
C LEU A 305 -4.89 6.71 -24.82
N LEU A 306 -4.64 7.52 -25.85
CA LEU A 306 -5.28 8.84 -26.00
C LEU A 306 -6.74 8.74 -26.43
N ILE A 307 -7.11 7.73 -27.20
CA ILE A 307 -8.49 7.54 -27.69
C ILE A 307 -9.41 7.04 -26.56
N GLU A 308 -8.90 6.29 -25.59
CA GLU A 308 -9.68 5.76 -24.48
C GLU A 308 -9.86 6.78 -23.32
N GLN A 309 -9.27 7.96 -23.40
CA GLN A 309 -9.55 9.03 -22.44
C GLN A 309 -10.84 9.74 -22.84
N PRO A 310 -11.89 9.73 -21.99
CA PRO A 310 -13.04 10.60 -22.22
C PRO A 310 -12.57 12.06 -22.18
N GLN A 311 -12.94 12.81 -23.21
CA GLN A 311 -12.73 14.25 -23.31
C GLN A 311 -13.40 15.01 -22.16
#